data_cc30c975e59d1e004fd9d3460756c232
#
_entry.id   cc30c975e59d1e004fd9d3460756c232
#
_cell.length_a   1.000
_cell.length_b   1.000
_cell.length_c   1.000
_cell.angle_alpha   90.00
_cell.angle_beta   90.00
_cell.angle_gamma   90.00
#
_symmetry.space_group_name_H-M   'P 1'
#
loop_
_entity.id
_entity.type
_entity.pdbx_description
1 polymer ?
#
loop_
_entity_poly.entity_id
_entity_poly.type
_entity_poly.pdbx_seq_one_letter_code
_entity_poly.pdbx_strand_id
1 'polypeptide(L)'
;MLVDVVTTSMQEGEPGAGIDGMVHMTLRLSERAYALGSRAGRTAAAVAAGAYGKALVGVGRPRQGYPFLVASVDAIDPKGSLWLAVQVIQYAAMFLYYEEFDRMRAPLESLIESARASSAPGALPYALGHLSELDFRTGHWAEAYANAAEAVELASELDHKLSLIYALACLAWIEAACGLDADCRAHLAQAASVLDHAGRVVAVYTTRIVGLLELGLGRNEEAIKHLEPLAQALEHANVFVPTLFQEMPDLIEAYVHTSRLAEAQTMLAAFQRQAQGSPGTWVYAAAARCRGLLEEDYEPRFEEALELHARAVMPFERARTELCYGERLRRARRRAEARGQLHAALETFERLGAQPWANRARNELRATGETARRDRSASDELTLQELQVALRVAQGATNREAAAALFLSPKTVEAHLSRIYSKLRVRSRTELAHHFAKEGSQARQPTLAARR
;
A
#
# COMPACT_ATOMS: atom_id res chain seq x y z
N MET A 1 15.55 -6.49 -2.52
CA MET A 1 16.72 -6.15 -3.37
C MET A 1 16.95 -4.64 -3.55
N LEU A 2 16.04 -3.77 -4.01
CA LEU A 2 16.26 -2.31 -3.89
C LEU A 2 16.34 -1.89 -2.43
N VAL A 3 15.46 -2.42 -1.61
CA VAL A 3 15.50 -2.31 -0.16
C VAL A 3 16.74 -3.03 0.39
N ASP A 4 17.08 -4.23 -0.10
CA ASP A 4 18.28 -4.97 0.29
C ASP A 4 19.57 -4.28 -0.18
N VAL A 5 19.57 -3.69 -1.38
CA VAL A 5 20.71 -2.89 -1.90
C VAL A 5 20.89 -1.63 -1.08
N VAL A 6 19.82 -0.93 -0.74
CA VAL A 6 19.85 0.21 0.19
C VAL A 6 20.33 -0.23 1.57
N THR A 7 19.95 -1.43 2.04
CA THR A 7 20.33 -1.96 3.38
C THR A 7 21.78 -2.43 3.42
N THR A 8 22.21 -3.20 2.43
CA THR A 8 23.58 -3.77 2.41
C THR A 8 24.63 -2.68 2.24
N SER A 9 24.37 -1.63 1.39
CA SER A 9 25.31 -0.51 1.23
C SER A 9 25.46 0.35 2.49
N MET A 10 24.50 0.25 3.37
CA MET A 10 24.51 0.96 4.63
C MET A 10 25.17 0.14 5.77
N GLN A 11 25.36 -1.19 5.62
CA GLN A 11 25.99 -2.07 6.60
C GLN A 11 27.51 -2.23 6.39
N GLU A 12 27.97 -2.20 5.15
CA GLU A 12 29.39 -2.27 4.83
C GLU A 12 29.96 -0.86 4.79
N GLY A 13 30.39 -0.37 5.96
CA GLY A 13 30.96 0.97 6.17
C GLY A 13 32.31 1.19 5.50
N GLU A 14 32.44 0.91 4.20
CA GLU A 14 33.58 1.37 3.42
C GLU A 14 33.30 2.82 2.94
N PRO A 15 34.18 3.78 3.30
CA PRO A 15 34.03 5.15 2.81
C PRO A 15 34.44 5.20 1.32
N GLY A 16 33.50 5.05 0.42
CA GLY A 16 33.76 5.16 -1.01
C GLY A 16 32.72 4.54 -1.95
N ALA A 17 31.98 3.53 -1.52
CA ALA A 17 30.88 2.97 -2.31
C ALA A 17 29.55 3.46 -1.72
N GLY A 18 29.12 4.67 -2.06
CA GLY A 18 27.78 5.16 -1.76
C GLY A 18 26.74 4.23 -2.38
N ILE A 19 25.47 4.37 -1.95
CA ILE A 19 24.30 3.63 -2.50
C ILE A 19 24.32 3.62 -4.02
N ASP A 20 24.76 4.70 -4.64
CA ASP A 20 24.95 4.86 -6.09
C ASP A 20 25.91 3.81 -6.68
N GLY A 21 27.03 3.55 -6.01
CA GLY A 21 28.01 2.52 -6.43
C GLY A 21 27.43 1.10 -6.41
N MET A 22 26.60 0.78 -5.42
CA MET A 22 25.96 -0.55 -5.30
C MET A 22 24.81 -0.73 -6.30
N VAL A 23 23.98 0.29 -6.51
CA VAL A 23 22.92 0.26 -7.53
C VAL A 23 23.52 0.01 -8.92
N HIS A 24 24.59 0.71 -9.25
CA HIS A 24 25.33 0.50 -10.49
C HIS A 24 26.07 -0.85 -10.54
N MET A 25 26.61 -1.34 -9.42
CA MET A 25 27.22 -2.68 -9.35
C MET A 25 26.17 -3.76 -9.55
N THR A 26 25.00 -3.64 -8.92
CA THR A 26 23.88 -4.57 -9.10
C THR A 26 23.42 -4.61 -10.56
N LEU A 27 23.34 -3.46 -11.23
CA LEU A 27 23.01 -3.40 -12.64
C LEU A 27 24.05 -4.15 -13.49
N ARG A 28 25.34 -3.89 -13.30
CA ARG A 28 26.40 -4.59 -14.05
C ARG A 28 26.42 -6.09 -13.81
N LEU A 29 26.23 -6.52 -12.56
CA LEU A 29 26.19 -7.95 -12.22
C LEU A 29 24.97 -8.65 -12.82
N SER A 30 23.80 -8.02 -12.78
CA SER A 30 22.59 -8.57 -13.36
C SER A 30 22.61 -8.59 -14.89
N GLU A 31 23.20 -7.58 -15.53
CA GLU A 31 23.46 -7.56 -16.99
C GLU A 31 24.38 -8.72 -17.40
N ARG A 32 25.47 -8.93 -16.67
CA ARG A 32 26.39 -10.06 -16.90
C ARG A 32 25.69 -11.40 -16.67
N ALA A 33 24.88 -11.51 -15.59
CA ALA A 33 24.10 -12.71 -15.32
C ALA A 33 23.08 -13.00 -16.45
N TYR A 34 22.44 -11.96 -17.00
CA TYR A 34 21.54 -12.09 -18.14
C TYR A 34 22.28 -12.59 -19.40
N ALA A 35 23.44 -12.04 -19.70
CA ALA A 35 24.26 -12.46 -20.85
C ALA A 35 24.74 -13.94 -20.72
N LEU A 36 25.01 -14.43 -19.52
CA LEU A 36 25.40 -15.79 -19.23
C LEU A 36 24.19 -16.75 -19.11
N GLY A 37 23.07 -16.26 -18.57
CA GLY A 37 21.86 -17.04 -18.30
C GLY A 37 21.26 -17.63 -19.56
N SER A 38 21.36 -16.92 -20.70
CA SER A 38 20.92 -17.40 -22.02
C SER A 38 21.60 -18.73 -22.45
N ARG A 39 22.76 -19.05 -21.90
CA ARG A 39 23.54 -20.26 -22.17
C ARG A 39 23.29 -21.38 -21.13
N ALA A 40 22.69 -21.05 -19.99
CA ALA A 40 22.52 -21.95 -18.84
C ALA A 40 21.14 -22.64 -18.79
N GLY A 41 20.29 -22.41 -19.80
CA GLY A 41 18.95 -23.01 -19.89
C GLY A 41 17.83 -22.01 -19.63
N ARG A 42 16.60 -22.41 -19.98
CA ARG A 42 15.41 -21.53 -20.02
C ARG A 42 15.09 -20.86 -18.68
N THR A 43 15.10 -21.64 -17.59
CA THR A 43 14.80 -21.12 -16.25
C THR A 43 15.86 -20.14 -15.75
N ALA A 44 17.15 -20.46 -15.97
CA ALA A 44 18.24 -19.57 -15.60
C ALA A 44 18.20 -18.25 -16.38
N ALA A 45 17.90 -18.32 -17.68
CA ALA A 45 17.71 -17.14 -18.54
C ALA A 45 16.55 -16.26 -18.03
N ALA A 46 15.44 -16.87 -17.66
CA ALA A 46 14.26 -16.14 -17.15
C ALA A 46 14.54 -15.45 -15.81
N VAL A 47 15.19 -16.14 -14.86
CA VAL A 47 15.58 -15.55 -13.56
C VAL A 47 16.56 -14.40 -13.76
N ALA A 48 17.55 -14.58 -14.61
CA ALA A 48 18.54 -13.54 -14.91
C ALA A 48 17.90 -12.33 -15.63
N ALA A 49 16.93 -12.55 -16.52
CA ALA A 49 16.14 -11.48 -17.13
C ALA A 49 15.38 -10.68 -16.07
N GLY A 50 14.66 -11.35 -15.17
CA GLY A 50 13.93 -10.69 -14.09
C GLY A 50 14.83 -9.85 -13.17
N ALA A 51 16.00 -10.39 -12.81
CA ALA A 51 16.99 -9.67 -12.01
C ALA A 51 17.52 -8.42 -12.75
N TYR A 52 17.79 -8.53 -14.04
CA TYR A 52 18.25 -7.41 -14.86
C TYR A 52 17.15 -6.37 -15.06
N GLY A 53 15.90 -6.79 -15.34
CA GLY A 53 14.76 -5.90 -15.46
C GLY A 53 14.52 -5.12 -14.17
N LYS A 54 14.57 -5.79 -13.00
CA LYS A 54 14.45 -5.16 -11.69
C LYS A 54 15.59 -4.15 -11.42
N ALA A 55 16.81 -4.47 -11.80
CA ALA A 55 17.94 -3.56 -11.65
C ALA A 55 17.80 -2.30 -12.54
N LEU A 56 17.29 -2.46 -13.77
CA LEU A 56 16.99 -1.34 -14.67
C LEU A 56 15.93 -0.40 -14.07
N VAL A 57 14.88 -0.93 -13.47
CA VAL A 57 13.88 -0.11 -12.76
C VAL A 57 14.55 0.67 -11.62
N GLY A 58 15.41 0.00 -10.86
CA GLY A 58 16.12 0.61 -9.73
C GLY A 58 17.01 1.79 -10.08
N VAL A 59 17.57 1.80 -11.30
CA VAL A 59 18.39 2.93 -11.80
C VAL A 59 17.58 3.95 -12.63
N GLY A 60 16.25 3.95 -12.50
CA GLY A 60 15.38 4.91 -13.19
C GLY A 60 15.21 4.63 -14.71
N ARG A 61 15.43 3.39 -15.15
CA ARG A 61 15.23 2.96 -16.56
C ARG A 61 14.06 1.97 -16.72
N PRO A 62 12.85 2.29 -16.23
CA PRO A 62 11.75 1.34 -16.18
C PRO A 62 11.32 0.85 -17.56
N ARG A 63 11.28 1.73 -18.57
CA ARG A 63 10.90 1.33 -19.94
C ARG A 63 11.83 0.27 -20.53
N GLN A 64 13.12 0.30 -20.18
CA GLN A 64 14.07 -0.73 -20.59
C GLN A 64 13.93 -2.01 -19.76
N GLY A 65 13.57 -1.91 -18.47
CA GLY A 65 13.39 -3.05 -17.57
C GLY A 65 12.14 -3.87 -17.86
N TYR A 66 11.07 -3.24 -18.34
CA TYR A 66 9.76 -3.86 -18.53
C TYR A 66 9.78 -5.19 -19.34
N PRO A 67 10.36 -5.26 -20.56
CA PRO A 67 10.33 -6.48 -21.33
C PRO A 67 11.06 -7.66 -20.67
N PHE A 68 12.07 -7.39 -19.86
CA PHE A 68 12.79 -8.41 -19.10
C PHE A 68 11.96 -8.96 -17.93
N LEU A 69 11.20 -8.09 -17.24
CA LEU A 69 10.28 -8.50 -16.18
C LEU A 69 9.14 -9.35 -16.74
N VAL A 70 8.51 -8.93 -17.83
CA VAL A 70 7.47 -9.70 -18.54
C VAL A 70 8.00 -11.07 -18.93
N ALA A 71 9.12 -11.12 -19.68
CA ALA A 71 9.71 -12.38 -20.12
C ALA A 71 10.07 -13.32 -18.96
N SER A 72 10.47 -12.78 -17.83
CA SER A 72 10.79 -13.54 -16.63
C SER A 72 9.55 -14.15 -15.99
N VAL A 73 8.52 -13.33 -15.68
CA VAL A 73 7.31 -13.78 -15.01
C VAL A 73 6.52 -14.77 -15.87
N ASP A 74 6.47 -14.55 -17.20
CA ASP A 74 5.76 -15.44 -18.12
C ASP A 74 6.50 -16.79 -18.35
N ALA A 75 7.82 -16.86 -18.10
CA ALA A 75 8.63 -18.05 -18.34
C ALA A 75 8.91 -18.93 -17.12
N ILE A 76 8.79 -18.40 -15.91
CA ILE A 76 9.07 -19.13 -14.68
C ILE A 76 7.79 -19.81 -14.18
N ASP A 77 7.82 -21.12 -14.02
CA ASP A 77 6.77 -21.83 -13.30
C ASP A 77 6.96 -21.66 -11.78
N PRO A 78 6.06 -20.94 -11.08
CA PRO A 78 6.18 -20.74 -9.64
C PRO A 78 6.02 -22.05 -8.84
N LYS A 79 5.46 -23.10 -9.44
CA LYS A 79 5.25 -24.42 -8.80
C LYS A 79 6.50 -25.29 -8.80
N GLY A 80 7.55 -24.89 -9.53
CA GLY A 80 8.77 -25.69 -9.69
C GLY A 80 9.61 -25.81 -8.41
N SER A 81 9.71 -24.76 -7.61
CA SER A 81 10.37 -24.78 -6.30
C SER A 81 10.03 -23.50 -5.52
N LEU A 82 10.15 -23.56 -4.17
CA LEU A 82 9.96 -22.39 -3.30
C LEU A 82 10.87 -21.21 -3.73
N TRP A 83 12.11 -21.48 -4.09
CA TRP A 83 13.03 -20.44 -4.55
C TRP A 83 12.55 -19.75 -5.83
N LEU A 84 12.09 -20.50 -6.83
CA LEU A 84 11.52 -19.96 -8.05
C LEU A 84 10.25 -19.16 -7.78
N ALA A 85 9.39 -19.64 -6.91
CA ALA A 85 8.19 -18.94 -6.48
C ALA A 85 8.53 -17.56 -5.89
N VAL A 86 9.49 -17.49 -4.98
CA VAL A 86 9.96 -16.22 -4.39
C VAL A 86 10.53 -15.30 -5.49
N GLN A 87 11.29 -15.82 -6.47
CA GLN A 87 11.78 -14.99 -7.57
C GLN A 87 10.64 -14.40 -8.42
N VAL A 88 9.64 -15.22 -8.77
CA VAL A 88 8.46 -14.75 -9.52
C VAL A 88 7.74 -13.63 -8.78
N ILE A 89 7.50 -13.78 -7.47
CA ILE A 89 6.86 -12.74 -6.66
C ILE A 89 7.67 -11.45 -6.69
N GLN A 90 9.00 -11.54 -6.49
CA GLN A 90 9.88 -10.36 -6.51
C GLN A 90 9.84 -9.60 -7.84
N TYR A 91 9.71 -10.32 -8.95
CA TYR A 91 9.62 -9.69 -10.27
C TYR A 91 8.22 -9.20 -10.58
N ALA A 92 7.19 -9.96 -10.18
CA ALA A 92 5.80 -9.55 -10.30
C ALA A 92 5.49 -8.30 -9.47
N ALA A 93 6.08 -8.16 -8.27
CA ALA A 93 5.94 -6.96 -7.46
C ALA A 93 6.42 -5.68 -8.17
N MET A 94 7.29 -5.78 -9.16
CA MET A 94 7.69 -4.64 -9.98
C MET A 94 6.55 -4.10 -10.84
N PHE A 95 5.53 -4.91 -11.15
CA PHE A 95 4.36 -4.46 -11.91
C PHE A 95 3.51 -3.43 -11.14
N LEU A 96 3.65 -3.32 -9.81
CA LEU A 96 3.12 -2.17 -9.05
C LEU A 96 3.65 -0.83 -9.60
N TYR A 97 4.91 -0.80 -10.01
CA TYR A 97 5.52 0.40 -10.58
C TYR A 97 4.91 0.80 -11.92
N TYR A 98 4.40 -0.19 -12.67
CA TYR A 98 3.75 0.01 -13.97
C TYR A 98 2.23 0.12 -13.85
N GLU A 99 1.67 -0.04 -12.66
CA GLU A 99 0.23 -0.11 -12.39
C GLU A 99 -0.47 -1.25 -13.15
N GLU A 100 0.28 -2.30 -13.49
CA GLU A 100 -0.26 -3.52 -14.09
C GLU A 100 -0.66 -4.52 -12.99
N PHE A 101 -1.69 -4.16 -12.24
CA PHE A 101 -2.12 -4.87 -11.04
C PHE A 101 -2.50 -6.32 -11.30
N ASP A 102 -3.13 -6.63 -12.42
CA ASP A 102 -3.51 -8.00 -12.80
C ASP A 102 -2.27 -8.89 -13.05
N ARG A 103 -1.21 -8.31 -13.66
CA ARG A 103 0.07 -9.03 -13.86
C ARG A 103 0.79 -9.33 -12.55
N MET A 104 0.54 -8.55 -11.52
CA MET A 104 1.04 -8.85 -10.18
C MET A 104 0.14 -9.87 -9.48
N ARG A 105 -1.18 -9.70 -9.56
CA ARG A 105 -2.18 -10.51 -8.84
C ARG A 105 -2.14 -11.99 -9.25
N ALA A 106 -2.19 -12.26 -10.52
CA ALA A 106 -2.33 -13.63 -11.03
C ALA A 106 -1.22 -14.61 -10.55
N PRO A 107 0.09 -14.29 -10.62
CA PRO A 107 1.12 -15.16 -10.08
C PRO A 107 1.07 -15.29 -8.55
N LEU A 108 0.65 -14.25 -7.81
CA LEU A 108 0.50 -14.31 -6.36
C LEU A 108 -0.61 -15.28 -5.95
N GLU A 109 -1.79 -15.15 -6.54
CA GLU A 109 -2.94 -16.01 -6.27
C GLU A 109 -2.63 -17.47 -6.63
N SER A 110 -2.05 -17.71 -7.81
CA SER A 110 -1.63 -19.07 -8.25
C SER A 110 -0.64 -19.71 -7.27
N LEU A 111 0.30 -18.92 -6.73
CA LEU A 111 1.25 -19.41 -5.75
C LEU A 111 0.59 -19.71 -4.41
N ILE A 112 -0.26 -18.83 -3.91
CA ILE A 112 -1.00 -19.01 -2.65
C ILE A 112 -1.85 -20.28 -2.72
N GLU A 113 -2.61 -20.47 -3.81
CA GLU A 113 -3.39 -21.69 -4.05
C GLU A 113 -2.51 -22.95 -4.05
N SER A 114 -1.40 -22.91 -4.79
CA SER A 114 -0.47 -24.04 -4.87
C SER A 114 0.19 -24.36 -3.53
N ALA A 115 0.61 -23.36 -2.78
CA ALA A 115 1.24 -23.52 -1.47
C ALA A 115 0.26 -24.11 -0.43
N ARG A 116 -0.98 -23.65 -0.45
CA ARG A 116 -2.05 -24.19 0.40
C ARG A 116 -2.38 -25.65 0.03
N ALA A 117 -2.48 -25.99 -1.26
CA ALA A 117 -2.77 -27.33 -1.73
C ALA A 117 -1.67 -28.34 -1.42
N SER A 118 -0.41 -27.91 -1.46
CA SER A 118 0.77 -28.78 -1.22
C SER A 118 1.22 -28.83 0.24
N SER A 119 0.53 -28.15 1.16
CA SER A 119 0.95 -27.99 2.56
C SER A 119 2.39 -27.46 2.70
N ALA A 120 2.80 -26.57 1.78
CA ALA A 120 4.13 -25.95 1.74
C ALA A 120 4.04 -24.46 2.13
N PRO A 121 3.90 -24.11 3.42
CA PRO A 121 3.56 -22.75 3.85
C PRO A 121 4.71 -21.73 3.67
N GLY A 122 5.91 -22.18 3.33
CA GLY A 122 7.11 -21.31 3.34
C GLY A 122 7.07 -20.09 2.42
N ALA A 123 6.28 -20.13 1.30
CA ALA A 123 6.13 -18.95 0.42
C ALA A 123 4.94 -18.05 0.79
N LEU A 124 4.00 -18.56 1.60
CA LEU A 124 2.75 -17.86 1.90
C LEU A 124 2.95 -16.48 2.54
N PRO A 125 3.79 -16.30 3.57
CA PRO A 125 3.93 -15.00 4.21
C PRO A 125 4.37 -13.91 3.24
N TYR A 126 5.28 -14.24 2.33
CA TYR A 126 5.79 -13.30 1.35
C TYR A 126 4.75 -12.96 0.27
N ALA A 127 4.04 -13.98 -0.22
CA ALA A 127 2.99 -13.80 -1.23
C ALA A 127 1.80 -13.00 -0.68
N LEU A 128 1.34 -13.34 0.53
CA LEU A 128 0.23 -12.66 1.20
C LEU A 128 0.56 -11.20 1.52
N GLY A 129 1.80 -10.91 1.95
CA GLY A 129 2.24 -9.52 2.17
C GLY A 129 2.16 -8.69 0.89
N HIS A 130 2.60 -9.23 -0.25
CA HIS A 130 2.50 -8.51 -1.53
C HIS A 130 1.06 -8.41 -2.04
N LEU A 131 0.23 -9.42 -1.82
CA LEU A 131 -1.19 -9.34 -2.14
C LEU A 131 -1.90 -8.29 -1.28
N SER A 132 -1.56 -8.20 0.01
CA SER A 132 -2.05 -7.16 0.90
C SER A 132 -1.71 -5.75 0.40
N GLU A 133 -0.47 -5.50 -0.02
CA GLU A 133 -0.09 -4.20 -0.60
C GLU A 133 -0.91 -3.89 -1.85
N LEU A 134 -1.08 -4.86 -2.75
CA LEU A 134 -1.88 -4.71 -3.96
C LEU A 134 -3.34 -4.39 -3.64
N ASP A 135 -3.95 -5.14 -2.72
CA ASP A 135 -5.34 -4.97 -2.29
C ASP A 135 -5.56 -3.62 -1.62
N PHE A 136 -4.61 -3.16 -0.81
CA PHE A 136 -4.65 -1.81 -0.22
C PHE A 136 -4.67 -0.73 -1.31
N ARG A 137 -3.77 -0.81 -2.29
CA ARG A 137 -3.69 0.19 -3.37
C ARG A 137 -4.94 0.20 -4.25
N THR A 138 -5.52 -0.96 -4.50
CA THR A 138 -6.72 -1.12 -5.35
C THR A 138 -8.05 -0.94 -4.60
N GLY A 139 -7.99 -0.70 -3.28
CA GLY A 139 -9.17 -0.36 -2.46
C GLY A 139 -9.91 -1.56 -1.88
N HIS A 140 -9.32 -2.75 -1.89
CA HIS A 140 -9.83 -3.96 -1.23
C HIS A 140 -9.24 -4.07 0.18
N TRP A 141 -9.53 -3.06 1.04
CA TRP A 141 -8.83 -2.90 2.32
C TRP A 141 -9.15 -3.98 3.35
N ALA A 142 -10.32 -4.60 3.26
CA ALA A 142 -10.69 -5.72 4.12
C ALA A 142 -9.82 -6.96 3.83
N GLU A 143 -9.68 -7.30 2.55
CA GLU A 143 -8.83 -8.38 2.06
C GLU A 143 -7.35 -8.05 2.32
N ALA A 144 -6.94 -6.82 2.10
CA ALA A 144 -5.58 -6.36 2.41
C ALA A 144 -5.22 -6.62 3.87
N TYR A 145 -6.11 -6.24 4.79
CA TYR A 145 -5.89 -6.45 6.23
C TYR A 145 -5.85 -7.94 6.59
N ALA A 146 -6.77 -8.75 6.05
CA ALA A 146 -6.82 -10.18 6.29
C ALA A 146 -5.55 -10.88 5.79
N ASN A 147 -5.10 -10.56 4.56
CA ASN A 147 -3.88 -11.09 3.97
C ASN A 147 -2.63 -10.71 4.79
N ALA A 148 -2.53 -9.45 5.24
CA ALA A 148 -1.41 -9.00 6.07
C ALA A 148 -1.41 -9.70 7.44
N ALA A 149 -2.57 -9.87 8.09
CA ALA A 149 -2.68 -10.55 9.38
C ALA A 149 -2.28 -12.03 9.27
N GLU A 150 -2.77 -12.75 8.26
CA GLU A 150 -2.36 -14.14 7.98
C GLU A 150 -0.85 -14.22 7.70
N ALA A 151 -0.30 -13.25 6.95
CA ALA A 151 1.14 -13.20 6.68
C ALA A 151 1.97 -13.01 7.95
N VAL A 152 1.51 -12.19 8.90
CA VAL A 152 2.19 -11.97 10.20
C VAL A 152 2.19 -13.26 11.01
N GLU A 153 1.05 -13.94 11.13
CA GLU A 153 0.93 -15.21 11.87
C GLU A 153 1.88 -16.26 11.29
N LEU A 154 1.79 -16.51 10.00
CA LEU A 154 2.64 -17.51 9.31
C LEU A 154 4.13 -17.15 9.34
N ALA A 155 4.49 -15.87 9.15
CA ALA A 155 5.88 -15.45 9.18
C ALA A 155 6.48 -15.60 10.60
N SER A 156 5.68 -15.37 11.64
CA SER A 156 6.08 -15.57 13.03
C SER A 156 6.30 -17.06 13.35
N GLU A 157 5.37 -17.93 12.92
CA GLU A 157 5.46 -19.37 13.13
C GLU A 157 6.67 -19.99 12.40
N LEU A 158 7.01 -19.48 11.23
CA LEU A 158 8.09 -19.99 10.39
C LEU A 158 9.45 -19.31 10.64
N ASP A 159 9.55 -18.36 11.58
CA ASP A 159 10.72 -17.50 11.83
C ASP A 159 11.24 -16.79 10.56
N HIS A 160 10.32 -16.38 9.69
CA HIS A 160 10.63 -15.67 8.45
C HIS A 160 10.72 -14.15 8.69
N LYS A 161 11.81 -13.69 9.27
CA LYS A 161 12.00 -12.32 9.75
C LYS A 161 11.71 -11.23 8.72
N LEU A 162 12.20 -11.36 7.49
CA LEU A 162 11.97 -10.36 6.44
C LEU A 162 10.51 -10.30 6.01
N SER A 163 9.86 -11.46 5.86
CA SER A 163 8.43 -11.52 5.56
C SER A 163 7.59 -10.95 6.69
N LEU A 164 7.98 -11.21 7.95
CA LEU A 164 7.31 -10.68 9.14
C LEU A 164 7.38 -9.14 9.17
N ILE A 165 8.56 -8.57 8.95
CA ILE A 165 8.73 -7.11 8.89
C ILE A 165 7.83 -6.50 7.80
N TYR A 166 7.84 -7.10 6.61
CA TYR A 166 7.04 -6.60 5.49
C TYR A 166 5.53 -6.71 5.76
N ALA A 167 5.07 -7.84 6.30
CA ALA A 167 3.66 -8.04 6.66
C ALA A 167 3.20 -7.06 7.76
N LEU A 168 4.02 -6.84 8.80
CA LEU A 168 3.75 -5.84 9.83
C LEU A 168 3.70 -4.42 9.25
N ALA A 169 4.57 -4.10 8.29
CA ALA A 169 4.51 -2.81 7.60
C ALA A 169 3.23 -2.66 6.75
N CYS A 170 2.76 -3.72 6.09
CA CYS A 170 1.48 -3.71 5.37
C CYS A 170 0.29 -3.47 6.31
N LEU A 171 0.24 -4.17 7.45
CA LEU A 171 -0.78 -3.93 8.48
C LEU A 171 -0.76 -2.48 8.95
N ALA A 172 0.41 -2.00 9.36
CA ALA A 172 0.58 -0.64 9.85
C ALA A 172 0.21 0.42 8.81
N TRP A 173 0.43 0.15 7.52
CA TRP A 173 0.06 1.08 6.46
C TRP A 173 -1.47 1.21 6.32
N ILE A 174 -2.20 0.10 6.36
CA ILE A 174 -3.67 0.09 6.36
C ILE A 174 -4.19 0.82 7.60
N GLU A 175 -3.63 0.52 8.77
CA GLU A 175 -3.99 1.13 10.05
C GLU A 175 -3.73 2.64 10.06
N ALA A 176 -2.62 3.09 9.48
CA ALA A 176 -2.31 4.51 9.31
C ALA A 176 -3.39 5.22 8.48
N ALA A 177 -3.77 4.64 7.34
CA ALA A 177 -4.81 5.19 6.48
C ALA A 177 -6.19 5.22 7.15
N CYS A 178 -6.47 4.24 8.03
CA CYS A 178 -7.68 4.15 8.83
C CYS A 178 -7.65 5.03 10.09
N GLY A 179 -6.48 5.54 10.50
CA GLY A 179 -6.29 6.33 11.72
C GLY A 179 -6.25 5.52 13.01
N LEU A 180 -5.89 4.25 12.92
CA LEU A 180 -5.69 3.33 14.06
C LEU A 180 -4.30 3.57 14.67
N ASP A 181 -4.12 4.71 15.33
CA ASP A 181 -2.81 5.24 15.79
C ASP A 181 -2.07 4.24 16.68
N ALA A 182 -2.74 3.66 17.68
CA ALA A 182 -2.11 2.74 18.64
C ALA A 182 -1.65 1.43 17.96
N ASP A 183 -2.50 0.82 17.12
CA ASP A 183 -2.20 -0.43 16.43
C ASP A 183 -1.07 -0.24 15.42
N CYS A 184 -1.13 0.82 14.61
CA CYS A 184 -0.09 1.19 13.67
C CYS A 184 1.28 1.30 14.35
N ARG A 185 1.37 2.06 15.44
CA ARG A 185 2.65 2.21 16.17
C ARG A 185 3.11 0.92 16.83
N ALA A 186 2.20 0.10 17.32
CA ALA A 186 2.55 -1.20 17.91
C ALA A 186 3.15 -2.15 16.86
N HIS A 187 2.54 -2.27 15.69
CA HIS A 187 3.06 -3.11 14.61
C HIS A 187 4.39 -2.59 14.05
N LEU A 188 4.56 -1.26 13.93
CA LEU A 188 5.85 -0.69 13.54
C LEU A 188 6.95 -0.91 14.58
N ALA A 189 6.62 -0.81 15.87
CA ALA A 189 7.56 -1.12 16.95
C ALA A 189 7.94 -2.61 16.96
N GLN A 190 6.97 -3.50 16.72
CA GLN A 190 7.23 -4.92 16.56
C GLN A 190 8.15 -5.17 15.35
N ALA A 191 7.87 -4.58 14.18
CA ALA A 191 8.74 -4.71 13.00
C ALA A 191 10.17 -4.25 13.28
N ALA A 192 10.35 -3.15 14.01
CA ALA A 192 11.67 -2.64 14.41
C ALA A 192 12.42 -3.58 15.35
N SER A 193 11.72 -4.38 16.17
CA SER A 193 12.34 -5.31 17.12
C SER A 193 12.81 -6.64 16.51
N VAL A 194 12.35 -6.98 15.29
CA VAL A 194 12.60 -8.29 14.66
C VAL A 194 14.07 -8.47 14.23
N LEU A 195 14.77 -7.40 13.87
CA LEU A 195 16.16 -7.47 13.40
C LEU A 195 17.03 -6.42 14.09
N ASP A 196 18.03 -6.86 14.84
CA ASP A 196 19.00 -6.01 15.55
C ASP A 196 19.80 -5.07 14.62
N HIS A 197 19.91 -5.38 13.33
CA HIS A 197 20.75 -4.67 12.36
C HIS A 197 20.02 -4.21 11.07
N ALA A 198 18.75 -4.57 10.86
CA ALA A 198 17.98 -4.15 9.69
C ALA A 198 17.40 -2.73 9.80
N GLY A 199 17.92 -1.94 10.72
CA GLY A 199 17.36 -0.65 11.15
C GLY A 199 16.97 0.33 10.04
N ARG A 200 17.58 0.23 8.86
CA ARG A 200 17.35 1.23 7.80
C ARG A 200 16.22 0.90 6.84
N VAL A 201 16.00 -0.37 6.48
CA VAL A 201 14.86 -0.76 5.64
C VAL A 201 13.57 -0.58 6.41
N VAL A 202 13.55 -1.07 7.64
CA VAL A 202 12.45 -0.86 8.57
C VAL A 202 12.20 0.64 8.74
N ALA A 203 13.26 1.45 8.88
CA ALA A 203 13.14 2.90 9.02
C ALA A 203 12.42 3.57 7.83
N VAL A 204 12.71 3.17 6.58
CA VAL A 204 12.04 3.75 5.40
C VAL A 204 10.53 3.48 5.43
N TYR A 205 10.13 2.21 5.65
CA TYR A 205 8.71 1.87 5.74
C TYR A 205 8.04 2.54 6.94
N THR A 206 8.66 2.45 8.11
CA THR A 206 8.14 3.05 9.36
C THR A 206 7.93 4.54 9.21
N THR A 207 8.93 5.26 8.71
CA THR A 207 8.91 6.71 8.58
C THR A 207 7.81 7.16 7.63
N ARG A 208 7.66 6.51 6.47
CA ARG A 208 6.61 6.81 5.50
C ARG A 208 5.22 6.55 6.07
N ILE A 209 5.03 5.41 6.74
CA ILE A 209 3.75 5.01 7.31
C ILE A 209 3.33 5.96 8.44
N VAL A 210 4.26 6.31 9.32
CA VAL A 210 4.00 7.31 10.38
C VAL A 210 3.68 8.67 9.77
N GLY A 211 4.39 9.08 8.71
CA GLY A 211 4.10 10.32 7.99
C GLY A 211 2.67 10.37 7.45
N LEU A 212 2.19 9.29 6.83
CA LEU A 212 0.81 9.17 6.36
C LEU A 212 -0.19 9.22 7.51
N LEU A 213 0.09 8.52 8.62
CA LEU A 213 -0.73 8.53 9.83
C LEU A 213 -0.90 9.95 10.38
N GLU A 214 0.22 10.66 10.58
CA GLU A 214 0.22 12.02 11.13
C GLU A 214 -0.52 13.00 10.20
N LEU A 215 -0.30 12.89 8.89
CA LEU A 215 -1.01 13.69 7.89
C LEU A 215 -2.53 13.43 7.94
N GLY A 216 -2.95 12.17 8.00
CA GLY A 216 -4.34 11.78 8.11
C GLY A 216 -5.00 12.32 9.39
N LEU A 217 -4.29 12.29 10.51
CA LEU A 217 -4.72 12.84 11.80
C LEU A 217 -4.67 14.37 11.88
N GLY A 218 -4.20 15.05 10.81
CA GLY A 218 -4.07 16.50 10.76
C GLY A 218 -2.88 17.07 11.54
N ARG A 219 -1.94 16.22 11.97
CA ARG A 219 -0.72 16.59 12.69
C ARG A 219 0.41 16.90 11.70
N ASN A 220 0.20 17.95 10.89
CA ASN A 220 1.04 18.24 9.72
C ASN A 220 2.51 18.47 10.07
N GLU A 221 2.83 19.15 11.19
CA GLU A 221 4.21 19.38 11.62
C GLU A 221 4.91 18.05 12.00
N GLU A 222 4.18 17.11 12.60
CA GLU A 222 4.75 15.78 12.89
C GLU A 222 4.94 14.98 11.60
N ALA A 223 4.02 15.07 10.63
CA ALA A 223 4.20 14.46 9.32
C ALA A 223 5.48 14.97 8.64
N ILE A 224 5.74 16.29 8.66
CA ILE A 224 6.95 16.90 8.11
C ILE A 224 8.21 16.34 8.79
N LYS A 225 8.23 16.27 10.12
CA LYS A 225 9.40 15.75 10.88
C LYS A 225 9.79 14.33 10.46
N HIS A 226 8.83 13.51 10.05
CA HIS A 226 9.09 12.18 9.57
C HIS A 226 9.43 12.14 8.08
N LEU A 227 8.64 12.81 7.23
CA LEU A 227 8.74 12.68 5.78
C LEU A 227 9.92 13.47 5.18
N GLU A 228 10.26 14.63 5.72
CA GLU A 228 11.32 15.50 5.16
C GLU A 228 12.71 14.82 5.19
N PRO A 229 13.16 14.22 6.30
CA PRO A 229 14.44 13.49 6.32
C PRO A 229 14.44 12.27 5.39
N LEU A 230 13.27 11.58 5.24
CA LEU A 230 13.13 10.45 4.35
C LEU A 230 13.28 10.88 2.88
N ALA A 231 12.56 11.92 2.46
CA ALA A 231 12.65 12.44 1.10
C ALA A 231 14.08 12.88 0.75
N GLN A 232 14.75 13.57 1.67
CA GLN A 232 16.16 13.98 1.51
C GLN A 232 17.09 12.76 1.40
N ALA A 233 16.90 11.74 2.22
CA ALA A 233 17.71 10.53 2.18
C ALA A 233 17.55 9.76 0.86
N LEU A 234 16.31 9.64 0.34
CA LEU A 234 16.03 8.98 -0.94
C LEU A 234 16.60 9.78 -2.13
N GLU A 235 16.52 11.12 -2.10
CA GLU A 235 17.11 11.98 -3.12
C GLU A 235 18.65 11.84 -3.13
N HIS A 236 19.30 11.91 -1.97
CA HIS A 236 20.77 11.70 -1.87
C HIS A 236 21.19 10.29 -2.32
N ALA A 237 20.33 9.31 -2.13
CA ALA A 237 20.57 7.94 -2.54
C ALA A 237 20.29 7.67 -4.02
N ASN A 238 19.88 8.68 -4.79
CA ASN A 238 19.43 8.55 -6.20
C ASN A 238 18.37 7.44 -6.39
N VAL A 239 17.46 7.26 -5.43
CA VAL A 239 16.36 6.29 -5.49
C VAL A 239 15.15 6.96 -6.14
N PHE A 240 14.87 6.61 -7.39
CA PHE A 240 13.83 7.23 -8.21
C PHE A 240 12.69 6.24 -8.50
N VAL A 241 11.97 5.82 -7.46
CA VAL A 241 10.83 4.87 -7.57
C VAL A 241 9.60 5.45 -6.87
N PRO A 242 9.05 6.59 -7.34
CA PRO A 242 8.03 7.36 -6.61
C PRO A 242 6.73 6.57 -6.38
N THR A 243 6.44 5.55 -7.19
CA THR A 243 5.25 4.70 -6.98
C THR A 243 5.44 3.72 -5.80
N LEU A 244 6.67 3.33 -5.48
CA LEU A 244 6.96 2.49 -4.31
C LEU A 244 7.08 3.32 -3.03
N PHE A 245 7.65 4.53 -3.14
CA PHE A 245 7.85 5.47 -2.04
C PHE A 245 7.01 6.71 -2.30
N GLN A 246 5.84 6.78 -1.66
CA GLN A 246 4.80 7.80 -1.94
C GLN A 246 4.87 8.99 -0.99
N GLU A 247 6.01 9.24 -0.35
CA GLU A 247 6.19 10.25 0.69
C GLU A 247 6.14 11.70 0.20
N MET A 248 6.60 11.94 -1.04
CA MET A 248 6.71 13.34 -1.55
C MET A 248 5.37 14.05 -1.67
N PRO A 249 4.30 13.45 -2.25
CA PRO A 249 2.98 14.10 -2.26
C PRO A 249 2.41 14.36 -0.87
N ASP A 250 2.67 13.47 0.09
CA ASP A 250 2.24 13.63 1.48
C ASP A 250 2.97 14.78 2.16
N LEU A 251 4.29 14.88 1.94
CA LEU A 251 5.11 15.97 2.44
C LEU A 251 4.71 17.32 1.84
N ILE A 252 4.43 17.38 0.53
CA ILE A 252 3.96 18.60 -0.14
C ILE A 252 2.63 19.05 0.47
N GLU A 253 1.69 18.12 0.69
CA GLU A 253 0.41 18.42 1.32
C GLU A 253 0.60 18.96 2.75
N ALA A 254 1.48 18.36 3.54
CA ALA A 254 1.80 18.79 4.89
C ALA A 254 2.43 20.20 4.91
N TYR A 255 3.36 20.51 3.99
CA TYR A 255 3.92 21.85 3.84
C TYR A 255 2.86 22.90 3.48
N VAL A 256 1.93 22.57 2.58
CA VAL A 256 0.82 23.49 2.22
C VAL A 256 -0.08 23.78 3.42
N HIS A 257 -0.37 22.76 4.24
CA HIS A 257 -1.19 22.93 5.45
C HIS A 257 -0.52 23.75 6.55
N THR A 258 0.82 23.75 6.57
CA THR A 258 1.62 24.56 7.51
C THR A 258 2.09 25.89 6.92
N SER A 259 1.59 26.25 5.70
CA SER A 259 1.96 27.47 4.97
C SER A 259 3.45 27.57 4.60
N ARG A 260 4.17 26.46 4.55
CA ARG A 260 5.57 26.36 4.11
C ARG A 260 5.64 26.21 2.58
N LEU A 261 5.17 27.24 1.87
CA LEU A 261 4.95 27.17 0.41
C LEU A 261 6.25 27.09 -0.41
N ALA A 262 7.35 27.68 0.06
CA ALA A 262 8.64 27.60 -0.63
C ALA A 262 9.22 26.18 -0.61
N GLU A 263 9.13 25.52 0.54
CA GLU A 263 9.55 24.13 0.70
C GLU A 263 8.66 23.19 -0.13
N ALA A 264 7.35 23.43 -0.13
CA ALA A 264 6.40 22.69 -0.97
C ALA A 264 6.73 22.81 -2.46
N GLN A 265 7.08 24.00 -2.96
CA GLN A 265 7.48 24.23 -4.35
C GLN A 265 8.79 23.51 -4.69
N THR A 266 9.77 23.56 -3.80
CA THR A 266 11.05 22.87 -3.96
C THR A 266 10.85 21.37 -4.05
N MET A 267 10.02 20.81 -3.15
CA MET A 267 9.69 19.37 -3.14
C MET A 267 8.88 18.97 -4.38
N LEU A 268 7.94 19.81 -4.82
CA LEU A 268 7.18 19.56 -6.05
C LEU A 268 8.11 19.47 -7.27
N ALA A 269 9.08 20.38 -7.39
CA ALA A 269 10.06 20.35 -8.47
C ALA A 269 10.90 19.06 -8.45
N ALA A 270 11.29 18.59 -7.28
CA ALA A 270 11.98 17.30 -7.11
C ALA A 270 11.08 16.12 -7.52
N PHE A 271 9.82 16.09 -7.07
CA PHE A 271 8.86 15.07 -7.40
C PHE A 271 8.56 15.00 -8.91
N GLN A 272 8.40 16.15 -9.56
CA GLN A 272 8.20 16.22 -11.01
C GLN A 272 9.41 15.68 -11.80
N ARG A 273 10.64 15.95 -11.34
CA ARG A 273 11.84 15.34 -11.95
C ARG A 273 11.82 13.81 -11.85
N GLN A 274 11.45 13.28 -10.67
CA GLN A 274 11.34 11.83 -10.47
C GLN A 274 10.19 11.20 -11.29
N ALA A 275 9.10 11.94 -11.48
CA ALA A 275 7.96 11.50 -12.28
C ALA A 275 8.30 11.36 -13.76
N GLN A 276 9.29 12.12 -14.27
CA GLN A 276 9.68 12.07 -15.68
C GLN A 276 10.14 10.67 -16.07
N GLY A 277 9.40 10.09 -17.04
CA GLY A 277 9.71 8.74 -17.53
C GLY A 277 9.12 7.60 -16.70
N SER A 278 8.41 7.89 -15.60
CA SER A 278 7.62 6.86 -14.88
C SER A 278 6.58 6.25 -15.82
N PRO A 279 6.41 4.94 -15.83
CA PRO A 279 5.38 4.29 -16.64
C PRO A 279 3.98 4.41 -16.05
N GLY A 280 3.87 4.56 -14.73
CA GLY A 280 2.59 4.61 -14.01
C GLY A 280 1.88 5.96 -14.16
N THR A 281 0.56 5.93 -14.11
CA THR A 281 -0.31 7.10 -14.26
C THR A 281 -0.46 7.85 -12.93
N TRP A 282 -0.45 7.13 -11.80
CA TRP A 282 -0.63 7.69 -10.46
C TRP A 282 0.37 8.81 -10.14
N VAL A 283 1.63 8.65 -10.51
CA VAL A 283 2.66 9.64 -10.21
C VAL A 283 2.37 10.99 -10.85
N TYR A 284 1.82 10.98 -12.06
CA TYR A 284 1.42 12.21 -12.76
C TYR A 284 0.15 12.79 -12.14
N ALA A 285 -0.80 11.95 -11.75
CA ALA A 285 -2.01 12.39 -11.03
C ALA A 285 -1.66 13.05 -9.69
N ALA A 286 -0.75 12.45 -8.93
CA ALA A 286 -0.27 13.00 -7.66
C ALA A 286 0.50 14.33 -7.87
N ALA A 287 1.34 14.41 -8.91
CA ALA A 287 2.03 15.66 -9.25
C ALA A 287 1.06 16.78 -9.68
N ALA A 288 0.03 16.44 -10.44
CA ALA A 288 -1.04 17.38 -10.84
C ALA A 288 -1.84 17.84 -9.60
N ARG A 289 -2.19 16.93 -8.67
CA ARG A 289 -2.79 17.28 -7.36
C ARG A 289 -1.91 18.28 -6.59
N CYS A 290 -0.62 18.01 -6.48
CA CYS A 290 0.33 18.88 -5.78
C CYS A 290 0.44 20.26 -6.44
N ARG A 291 0.41 20.35 -7.79
CA ARG A 291 0.31 21.62 -8.51
C ARG A 291 -0.99 22.35 -8.17
N GLY A 292 -2.12 21.65 -8.16
CA GLY A 292 -3.41 22.22 -7.77
C GLY A 292 -3.44 22.75 -6.33
N LEU A 293 -2.62 22.24 -5.43
CA LEU A 293 -2.47 22.79 -4.08
C LEU A 293 -1.69 24.12 -4.06
N LEU A 294 -0.76 24.34 -5.00
CA LEU A 294 0.22 25.43 -4.97
C LEU A 294 -0.04 26.54 -5.99
N GLU A 295 -0.56 26.21 -7.18
CA GLU A 295 -0.79 27.16 -8.26
C GLU A 295 -2.06 27.97 -8.04
N GLU A 296 -2.08 29.23 -8.50
CA GLU A 296 -3.29 30.07 -8.46
C GLU A 296 -4.37 29.52 -9.39
N ASP A 297 -3.99 29.14 -10.61
CA ASP A 297 -4.84 28.44 -11.58
C ASP A 297 -4.88 26.95 -11.28
N TYR A 298 -5.59 26.61 -10.21
CA TYR A 298 -5.62 25.25 -9.64
C TYR A 298 -6.59 24.30 -10.36
N GLU A 299 -7.65 24.82 -10.99
CA GLU A 299 -8.72 24.00 -11.55
C GLU A 299 -8.21 23.06 -12.64
N PRO A 300 -7.52 23.50 -13.69
CA PRO A 300 -7.02 22.60 -14.73
C PRO A 300 -6.09 21.52 -14.16
N ARG A 301 -5.42 21.83 -13.03
CA ARG A 301 -4.51 20.86 -12.38
C ARG A 301 -5.25 19.75 -11.66
N PHE A 302 -6.33 20.10 -10.94
CA PHE A 302 -7.16 19.08 -10.31
C PHE A 302 -7.97 18.27 -11.34
N GLU A 303 -8.45 18.90 -12.41
CA GLU A 303 -9.10 18.20 -13.51
C GLU A 303 -8.15 17.21 -14.20
N GLU A 304 -6.92 17.63 -14.52
CA GLU A 304 -5.85 16.77 -15.03
C GLU A 304 -5.60 15.59 -14.08
N ALA A 305 -5.52 15.85 -12.76
CA ALA A 305 -5.31 14.80 -11.76
C ALA A 305 -6.45 13.79 -11.76
N LEU A 306 -7.71 14.23 -11.81
CA LEU A 306 -8.89 13.37 -11.80
C LEU A 306 -9.02 12.55 -13.10
N GLU A 307 -8.69 13.13 -14.26
CA GLU A 307 -8.63 12.40 -15.54
C GLU A 307 -7.56 11.29 -15.50
N LEU A 308 -6.41 11.57 -14.92
CA LEU A 308 -5.35 10.57 -14.74
C LEU A 308 -5.79 9.48 -13.78
N HIS A 309 -6.43 9.82 -12.66
CA HIS A 309 -6.99 8.85 -11.72
C HIS A 309 -8.10 7.96 -12.33
N ALA A 310 -8.79 8.42 -13.36
CA ALA A 310 -9.76 7.58 -14.06
C ALA A 310 -9.11 6.38 -14.79
N ARG A 311 -7.79 6.43 -15.02
CA ARG A 311 -6.99 5.36 -15.63
C ARG A 311 -6.24 4.52 -14.59
N ALA A 312 -6.00 5.07 -13.39
CA ALA A 312 -5.32 4.42 -12.29
C ALA A 312 -6.35 3.91 -11.27
N VAL A 313 -6.43 2.60 -11.06
CA VAL A 313 -7.38 1.98 -10.13
C VAL A 313 -6.86 2.11 -8.70
N MET A 314 -6.78 3.35 -8.19
CA MET A 314 -6.31 3.68 -6.85
C MET A 314 -7.32 4.61 -6.15
N PRO A 315 -8.43 4.06 -5.63
CA PRO A 315 -9.57 4.85 -5.16
C PRO A 315 -9.24 5.77 -3.98
N PHE A 316 -8.36 5.37 -3.08
CA PHE A 316 -7.92 6.21 -1.97
C PHE A 316 -7.22 7.47 -2.47
N GLU A 317 -6.29 7.35 -3.42
CA GLU A 317 -5.54 8.48 -3.97
C GLU A 317 -6.43 9.43 -4.78
N ARG A 318 -7.42 8.88 -5.50
CA ARG A 318 -8.44 9.68 -6.17
C ARG A 318 -9.27 10.49 -5.16
N ALA A 319 -9.75 9.85 -4.10
CA ALA A 319 -10.52 10.53 -3.05
C ALA A 319 -9.71 11.63 -2.35
N ARG A 320 -8.40 11.43 -2.16
CA ARG A 320 -7.51 12.49 -1.65
C ARG A 320 -7.44 13.68 -2.61
N THR A 321 -7.41 13.44 -3.92
CA THR A 321 -7.44 14.51 -4.92
C THR A 321 -8.77 15.26 -4.90
N GLU A 322 -9.90 14.55 -4.82
CA GLU A 322 -11.24 15.13 -4.69
C GLU A 322 -11.37 15.97 -3.41
N LEU A 323 -10.81 15.49 -2.28
CA LEU A 323 -10.78 16.23 -1.01
C LEU A 323 -9.98 17.55 -1.15
N CYS A 324 -8.75 17.48 -1.66
CA CYS A 324 -7.90 18.67 -1.85
C CYS A 324 -8.56 19.68 -2.80
N TYR A 325 -9.18 19.22 -3.88
CA TYR A 325 -9.91 20.08 -4.81
C TYR A 325 -11.12 20.73 -4.16
N GLY A 326 -11.91 19.97 -3.42
CA GLY A 326 -13.04 20.49 -2.66
C GLY A 326 -12.64 21.56 -1.65
N GLU A 327 -11.51 21.39 -0.96
CA GLU A 327 -10.96 22.40 -0.04
C GLU A 327 -10.55 23.68 -0.75
N ARG A 328 -9.91 23.58 -1.92
CA ARG A 328 -9.52 24.77 -2.73
C ARG A 328 -10.76 25.52 -3.22
N LEU A 329 -11.75 24.81 -3.77
CA LEU A 329 -13.04 25.37 -4.20
C LEU A 329 -13.77 26.07 -3.05
N ARG A 330 -13.80 25.47 -1.85
CA ARG A 330 -14.40 26.09 -0.67
C ARG A 330 -13.69 27.39 -0.27
N ARG A 331 -12.34 27.39 -0.24
CA ARG A 331 -11.55 28.60 0.03
C ARG A 331 -11.80 29.69 -1.01
N ALA A 332 -12.02 29.31 -2.27
CA ALA A 332 -12.43 30.20 -3.37
C ALA A 332 -13.92 30.59 -3.32
N ARG A 333 -14.67 30.21 -2.26
CA ARG A 333 -16.11 30.45 -2.07
C ARG A 333 -17.04 29.79 -3.10
N ARG A 334 -16.56 28.84 -3.89
CA ARG A 334 -17.33 28.06 -4.87
C ARG A 334 -18.01 26.87 -4.17
N ARG A 335 -18.90 27.16 -3.25
CA ARG A 335 -19.47 26.19 -2.30
C ARG A 335 -20.23 25.04 -2.96
N ALA A 336 -20.94 25.28 -4.06
CA ALA A 336 -21.72 24.24 -4.74
C ALA A 336 -20.81 23.17 -5.36
N GLU A 337 -19.75 23.61 -6.05
CA GLU A 337 -18.77 22.74 -6.68
C GLU A 337 -17.90 22.02 -5.64
N ALA A 338 -17.52 22.74 -4.58
CA ALA A 338 -16.81 22.13 -3.45
C ALA A 338 -17.58 20.94 -2.86
N ARG A 339 -18.90 21.06 -2.70
CA ARG A 339 -19.73 19.94 -2.19
C ARG A 339 -19.69 18.72 -3.09
N GLY A 340 -19.72 18.90 -4.42
CA GLY A 340 -19.61 17.76 -5.36
C GLY A 340 -18.35 16.93 -5.13
N GLN A 341 -17.19 17.60 -5.05
CA GLN A 341 -15.90 16.94 -4.81
C GLN A 341 -15.81 16.33 -3.41
N LEU A 342 -16.25 17.07 -2.39
CA LEU A 342 -16.19 16.61 -0.99
C LEU A 342 -17.11 15.41 -0.72
N HIS A 343 -18.27 15.32 -1.37
CA HIS A 343 -19.15 14.15 -1.26
C HIS A 343 -18.54 12.92 -1.92
N ALA A 344 -17.95 13.05 -3.12
CA ALA A 344 -17.27 11.95 -3.80
C ALA A 344 -16.11 11.40 -2.95
N ALA A 345 -15.30 12.31 -2.38
CA ALA A 345 -14.23 11.94 -1.46
C ALA A 345 -14.76 11.23 -0.21
N LEU A 346 -15.80 11.78 0.42
CA LEU A 346 -16.39 11.24 1.64
C LEU A 346 -16.94 9.83 1.42
N GLU A 347 -17.69 9.60 0.35
CA GLU A 347 -18.25 8.28 0.01
C GLU A 347 -17.13 7.24 -0.12
N THR A 348 -16.06 7.57 -0.82
CA THR A 348 -14.92 6.67 -0.99
C THR A 348 -14.21 6.41 0.34
N PHE A 349 -13.93 7.44 1.15
CA PHE A 349 -13.28 7.25 2.45
C PHE A 349 -14.14 6.45 3.44
N GLU A 350 -15.46 6.62 3.43
CA GLU A 350 -16.37 5.83 4.26
C GLU A 350 -16.38 4.37 3.85
N ARG A 351 -16.44 4.09 2.55
CA ARG A 351 -16.37 2.73 2.00
C ARG A 351 -15.05 2.04 2.35
N LEU A 352 -13.93 2.74 2.26
CA LEU A 352 -12.60 2.22 2.59
C LEU A 352 -12.36 2.11 4.11
N GLY A 353 -13.12 2.80 4.96
CA GLY A 353 -12.86 2.90 6.39
C GLY A 353 -11.78 3.92 6.76
N ALA A 354 -11.41 4.83 5.86
CA ALA A 354 -10.41 5.88 6.05
C ALA A 354 -10.96 7.03 6.93
N GLN A 355 -11.18 6.75 8.21
CA GLN A 355 -11.90 7.65 9.13
C GLN A 355 -11.30 9.06 9.27
N PRO A 356 -9.98 9.25 9.39
CA PRO A 356 -9.40 10.61 9.48
C PRO A 356 -9.76 11.46 8.25
N TRP A 357 -9.63 10.89 7.07
CA TRP A 357 -9.92 11.53 5.80
C TRP A 357 -11.42 11.80 5.62
N ALA A 358 -12.27 10.84 6.00
CA ALA A 358 -13.72 11.02 6.03
C ALA A 358 -14.14 12.15 6.97
N ASN A 359 -13.52 12.24 8.17
CA ASN A 359 -13.78 13.31 9.11
C ASN A 359 -13.35 14.68 8.58
N ARG A 360 -12.21 14.74 7.88
CA ARG A 360 -11.75 15.96 7.21
C ARG A 360 -12.74 16.41 6.13
N ALA A 361 -13.19 15.49 5.25
CA ALA A 361 -14.20 15.79 4.23
C ALA A 361 -15.53 16.27 4.84
N ARG A 362 -16.01 15.64 5.93
CA ARG A 362 -17.22 16.08 6.64
C ARG A 362 -17.06 17.49 7.26
N ASN A 363 -15.90 17.80 7.81
CA ASN A 363 -15.63 19.11 8.36
C ASN A 363 -15.64 20.18 7.27
N GLU A 364 -15.06 19.90 6.12
CA GLU A 364 -15.07 20.77 4.96
C GLU A 364 -16.49 20.99 4.40
N LEU A 365 -17.31 19.92 4.33
CA LEU A 365 -18.74 20.01 3.94
C LEU A 365 -19.52 20.92 4.90
N ARG A 366 -19.35 20.76 6.23
CA ARG A 366 -19.98 21.66 7.20
C ARG A 366 -19.55 23.12 7.00
N ALA A 367 -18.26 23.34 6.67
CA ALA A 367 -17.74 24.68 6.39
C ALA A 367 -18.32 25.30 5.11
N THR A 368 -18.88 24.50 4.18
CA THR A 368 -19.68 25.02 3.05
C THR A 368 -21.09 25.52 3.45
N GLY A 369 -21.49 25.33 4.71
CA GLY A 369 -22.84 25.64 5.20
C GLY A 369 -23.84 24.50 4.99
N GLU A 370 -23.37 23.29 4.69
CA GLU A 370 -24.24 22.11 4.58
C GLU A 370 -24.57 21.58 5.98
N THR A 371 -25.89 21.51 6.27
CA THR A 371 -26.38 20.83 7.48
C THR A 371 -26.38 19.33 7.26
N ALA A 372 -25.73 18.58 8.15
CA ALA A 372 -25.56 17.16 8.04
C ALA A 372 -26.91 16.43 7.79
N ARG A 373 -27.17 16.01 6.55
CA ARG A 373 -28.17 14.99 6.25
C ARG A 373 -27.55 13.64 6.55
N ARG A 374 -28.20 12.89 7.45
CA ARG A 374 -27.86 11.47 7.68
C ARG A 374 -28.33 10.66 6.47
N ASP A 375 -27.52 10.58 5.43
CA ASP A 375 -27.73 9.56 4.40
C ASP A 375 -26.94 8.30 4.78
N ARG A 376 -27.69 7.29 5.17
CA ARG A 376 -27.23 5.91 5.36
C ARG A 376 -27.35 5.20 4.01
N SER A 377 -26.35 5.25 3.17
CA SER A 377 -26.16 4.21 2.15
C SER A 377 -25.26 3.14 2.77
N ALA A 378 -25.88 2.04 3.21
CA ALA A 378 -25.12 0.88 3.65
C ALA A 378 -24.56 0.18 2.39
N SER A 379 -23.27 0.15 2.20
CA SER A 379 -22.63 -0.86 1.34
C SER A 379 -22.83 -2.23 2.00
N ASP A 380 -23.12 -3.28 1.22
CA ASP A 380 -23.26 -4.66 1.73
C ASP A 380 -21.91 -5.23 2.22
N GLU A 381 -20.79 -4.59 1.91
CA GLU A 381 -19.44 -4.98 2.34
C GLU A 381 -19.12 -4.49 3.75
N LEU A 382 -18.35 -5.30 4.49
CA LEU A 382 -17.86 -4.91 5.81
C LEU A 382 -16.80 -3.80 5.66
N THR A 383 -16.92 -2.75 6.48
CA THR A 383 -15.80 -1.82 6.66
C THR A 383 -14.66 -2.53 7.39
N LEU A 384 -13.44 -2.02 7.29
CA LEU A 384 -12.29 -2.60 7.99
C LEU A 384 -12.54 -2.75 9.50
N GLN A 385 -13.15 -1.75 10.15
CA GLN A 385 -13.46 -1.82 11.58
C GLN A 385 -14.53 -2.86 11.89
N GLU A 386 -15.53 -3.02 11.02
CA GLU A 386 -16.51 -4.11 11.13
C GLU A 386 -15.85 -5.47 10.90
N LEU A 387 -14.91 -5.58 9.97
CA LEU A 387 -14.15 -6.82 9.75
C LEU A 387 -13.28 -7.15 10.98
N GLN A 388 -12.55 -6.20 11.54
CA GLN A 388 -11.75 -6.41 12.75
C GLN A 388 -12.62 -6.92 13.91
N VAL A 389 -13.78 -6.29 14.14
CA VAL A 389 -14.75 -6.76 15.14
C VAL A 389 -15.24 -8.17 14.80
N ALA A 390 -15.59 -8.41 13.54
CA ALA A 390 -16.09 -9.69 13.09
C ALA A 390 -15.07 -10.82 13.28
N LEU A 391 -13.81 -10.61 12.90
CA LEU A 391 -12.71 -11.58 13.05
C LEU A 391 -12.45 -11.89 14.54
N ARG A 392 -12.31 -10.87 15.40
CA ARG A 392 -12.09 -11.09 16.84
C ARG A 392 -13.24 -11.88 17.46
N VAL A 393 -14.48 -11.54 17.11
CA VAL A 393 -15.68 -12.21 17.60
C VAL A 393 -15.81 -13.62 17.00
N ALA A 394 -15.45 -13.86 15.77
CA ALA A 394 -15.43 -15.19 15.15
C ALA A 394 -14.37 -16.12 15.78
N GLN A 395 -13.25 -15.56 16.25
CA GLN A 395 -12.20 -16.25 17.01
C GLN A 395 -12.61 -16.55 18.47
N GLY A 396 -13.81 -16.18 18.90
CA GLY A 396 -14.35 -16.51 20.22
C GLY A 396 -14.26 -15.40 21.27
N ALA A 397 -13.64 -14.23 20.95
CA ALA A 397 -13.52 -13.14 21.92
C ALA A 397 -14.88 -12.55 22.31
N THR A 398 -15.19 -12.36 23.58
CA THR A 398 -16.42 -11.68 24.04
C THR A 398 -16.45 -10.22 23.56
N ASN A 399 -17.62 -9.56 23.60
CA ASN A 399 -17.71 -8.13 23.24
C ASN A 399 -16.77 -7.25 24.08
N ARG A 400 -16.52 -7.64 25.34
CA ARG A 400 -15.62 -6.94 26.24
C ARG A 400 -14.16 -7.13 25.86
N GLU A 401 -13.78 -8.35 25.49
CA GLU A 401 -12.43 -8.67 25.01
C GLU A 401 -12.16 -8.05 23.63
N ALA A 402 -13.11 -8.15 22.70
CA ALA A 402 -13.02 -7.49 21.39
C ALA A 402 -12.92 -5.95 21.56
N ALA A 403 -13.71 -5.37 22.46
CA ALA A 403 -13.66 -3.94 22.78
C ALA A 403 -12.31 -3.53 23.37
N ALA A 404 -11.77 -4.31 24.30
CA ALA A 404 -10.46 -4.07 24.89
C ALA A 404 -9.34 -4.19 23.85
N ALA A 405 -9.38 -5.23 23.00
CA ALA A 405 -8.40 -5.46 21.94
C ALA A 405 -8.44 -4.40 20.83
N LEU A 406 -9.60 -3.80 20.57
CA LEU A 406 -9.81 -2.81 19.50
C LEU A 406 -9.94 -1.37 20.02
N PHE A 407 -9.66 -1.15 21.32
CA PHE A 407 -9.81 0.15 21.99
C PHE A 407 -11.17 0.81 21.79
N LEU A 408 -12.22 -0.03 21.74
CA LEU A 408 -13.60 0.39 21.60
C LEU A 408 -14.36 0.26 22.92
N SER A 409 -15.53 0.88 23.00
CA SER A 409 -16.46 0.54 24.09
C SER A 409 -17.22 -0.77 23.74
N PRO A 410 -17.61 -1.60 24.73
CA PRO A 410 -18.45 -2.77 24.48
C PRO A 410 -19.74 -2.43 23.72
N LYS A 411 -20.32 -1.25 23.99
CA LYS A 411 -21.50 -0.72 23.30
C LYS A 411 -21.21 -0.40 21.81
N THR A 412 -20.00 0.04 21.51
CA THR A 412 -19.55 0.28 20.12
C THR A 412 -19.42 -1.04 19.38
N VAL A 413 -18.84 -2.07 20.03
CA VAL A 413 -18.74 -3.42 19.46
C VAL A 413 -20.14 -4.00 19.18
N GLU A 414 -21.10 -3.83 20.08
CA GLU A 414 -22.49 -4.25 19.87
C GLU A 414 -23.13 -3.55 18.64
N ALA A 415 -22.88 -2.25 18.50
CA ALA A 415 -23.36 -1.48 17.36
C ALA A 415 -22.72 -1.94 16.03
N HIS A 416 -21.43 -2.30 16.04
CA HIS A 416 -20.77 -2.91 14.88
C HIS A 416 -21.32 -4.30 14.58
N LEU A 417 -21.48 -5.18 15.58
CA LEU A 417 -22.05 -6.52 15.38
C LEU A 417 -23.45 -6.48 14.79
N SER A 418 -24.29 -5.55 15.22
CA SER A 418 -25.62 -5.36 14.63
C SER A 418 -25.55 -5.07 13.12
N ARG A 419 -24.60 -4.22 12.69
CA ARG A 419 -24.38 -3.90 11.28
C ARG A 419 -23.75 -5.07 10.52
N ILE A 420 -22.76 -5.73 11.11
CA ILE A 420 -22.09 -6.92 10.55
C ILE A 420 -23.13 -8.01 10.30
N TYR A 421 -23.97 -8.31 11.27
CA TYR A 421 -25.01 -9.32 11.11
C TYR A 421 -25.98 -8.98 10.00
N SER A 422 -26.36 -7.71 9.87
CA SER A 422 -27.21 -7.23 8.77
C SER A 422 -26.52 -7.38 7.41
N LYS A 423 -25.27 -6.97 7.28
CA LYS A 423 -24.49 -7.00 6.03
C LYS A 423 -24.19 -8.44 5.58
N LEU A 424 -23.74 -9.29 6.48
CA LEU A 424 -23.41 -10.70 6.19
C LEU A 424 -24.64 -11.62 6.20
N ARG A 425 -25.84 -11.09 6.52
CA ARG A 425 -27.09 -11.85 6.63
C ARG A 425 -27.00 -13.03 7.60
N VAL A 426 -26.19 -12.87 8.67
CA VAL A 426 -26.09 -13.83 9.77
C VAL A 426 -26.88 -13.35 10.98
N ARG A 427 -27.33 -14.28 11.83
CA ARG A 427 -28.25 -13.98 12.95
C ARG A 427 -27.62 -14.17 14.30
N SER A 428 -26.45 -14.78 14.36
CA SER A 428 -25.79 -15.13 15.62
C SER A 428 -24.28 -15.09 15.50
N ARG A 429 -23.61 -15.03 16.66
CA ARG A 429 -22.17 -15.15 16.80
C ARG A 429 -21.63 -16.48 16.22
N THR A 430 -22.38 -17.58 16.43
CA THR A 430 -22.05 -18.91 15.91
C THR A 430 -22.13 -18.92 14.38
N GLU A 431 -23.15 -18.29 13.79
CA GLU A 431 -23.25 -18.13 12.33
C GLU A 431 -22.13 -17.25 11.77
N LEU A 432 -21.73 -16.20 12.48
CA LEU A 432 -20.61 -15.36 12.10
C LEU A 432 -19.29 -16.16 12.09
N ALA A 433 -19.01 -16.93 13.14
CA ALA A 433 -17.83 -17.79 13.19
C ALA A 433 -17.84 -18.84 12.07
N HIS A 434 -19.01 -19.41 11.76
CA HIS A 434 -19.15 -20.37 10.67
C HIS A 434 -19.01 -19.74 9.28
N HIS A 435 -19.43 -18.49 9.11
CA HIS A 435 -19.24 -17.71 7.88
C HIS A 435 -17.74 -17.57 7.54
N PHE A 436 -16.93 -17.09 8.47
CA PHE A 436 -15.48 -16.96 8.29
C PHE A 436 -14.75 -18.30 8.21
N ALA A 437 -15.21 -19.35 8.93
CA ALA A 437 -14.65 -20.68 8.81
C ALA A 437 -14.94 -21.31 7.43
N LYS A 438 -16.09 -21.02 6.81
CA LYS A 438 -16.42 -21.47 5.45
C LYS A 438 -15.64 -20.72 4.39
N GLU A 439 -15.45 -19.41 4.52
CA GLU A 439 -14.63 -18.64 3.60
C GLU A 439 -13.18 -19.11 3.65
N GLY A 440 -12.62 -19.34 4.83
CA GLY A 440 -11.33 -20.00 5.01
C GLY A 440 -11.28 -21.44 4.47
N SER A 441 -12.43 -22.14 4.39
CA SER A 441 -12.54 -23.49 3.82
C SER A 441 -12.87 -23.49 2.33
N GLN A 442 -13.59 -22.51 1.80
CA GLN A 442 -13.85 -22.37 0.36
C GLN A 442 -12.61 -21.88 -0.39
N ALA A 443 -11.77 -21.08 0.26
CA ALA A 443 -10.39 -20.85 -0.16
C ALA A 443 -9.52 -22.15 -0.12
N ARG A 444 -10.02 -23.22 0.52
CA ARG A 444 -9.36 -24.54 0.63
C ARG A 444 -9.94 -25.62 -0.28
N GLN A 445 -11.05 -25.39 -1.04
CA GLN A 445 -11.61 -26.38 -1.95
C GLN A 445 -11.46 -25.91 -3.41
N PRO A 446 -10.72 -26.65 -4.26
CA PRO A 446 -10.74 -26.40 -5.70
C PRO A 446 -12.14 -26.69 -6.23
N THR A 447 -12.68 -25.76 -7.02
CA THR A 447 -13.95 -25.92 -7.74
C THR A 447 -13.83 -27.06 -8.76
N LEU A 448 -14.22 -28.25 -8.36
CA LEU A 448 -14.49 -29.37 -9.25
C LEU A 448 -15.90 -29.20 -9.83
N ALA A 449 -16.04 -28.31 -10.81
CA ALA A 449 -17.24 -28.28 -11.65
C ALA A 449 -16.97 -27.49 -12.93
N ALA A 450 -16.57 -28.16 -13.98
CA ALA A 450 -17.06 -28.03 -15.36
C ALA A 450 -16.23 -28.90 -16.31
N ARG A 451 -16.52 -30.20 -16.31
CA ARG A 451 -16.40 -31.05 -17.51
C ARG A 451 -17.72 -31.78 -17.65
N ARG A 452 -18.57 -31.25 -18.49
CA ARG A 452 -19.47 -32.01 -19.39
C ARG A 452 -19.75 -31.16 -20.61
#